data_19571f40f73257d93964956ed5ef1a4e
#
_entry.id   19571f40f73257d93964956ed5ef1a4e
#
_cell.length_a   1.000
_cell.length_b   1.000
_cell.length_c   1.000
_cell.angle_alpha   90.00
_cell.angle_beta   90.00
_cell.angle_gamma   90.00
#
_symmetry.space_group_name_H-M   'P 1'
#
loop_
_entity.id
_entity.type
_entity.pdbx_description
1 polymer ?
#
loop_
_entity_poly.entity_id
_entity_poly.type
_entity_poly.pdbx_seq_one_letter_code
_entity_poly.pdbx_strand_id
1 'polypeptide(L)'
;MKKFLCILLLACVMITGCENKENASSDVKENTSNEVKDNVLVINSEADTLYNYADSSVIYSLADYIAIVKIVEITGVDNYSYISNEYVLPYTYGNMTVIKSYKGNLEENKSVKFYRLGGSISYEKYYNGLTTGEKEKIDSVNKNNLNKYKYVDISVGKKVDIKENNYYLVYLKGGNVYKNEDNAYGIFGLEYGIRQVKDNNLNNIEVLNNDSLKYESISRVIK
;
A
#
# COMPACT_ATOMS: atom_id res chain seq x y z
N MET A 1 -16.70 6.61 34.44
CA MET A 1 -17.49 6.18 33.25
C MET A 1 -17.71 7.39 32.35
N LYS A 2 -16.88 7.60 31.34
CA LYS A 2 -17.07 8.66 30.33
C LYS A 2 -17.11 7.97 28.97
N LYS A 3 -18.31 8.01 28.38
CA LYS A 3 -18.56 7.45 27.04
C LYS A 3 -17.91 8.36 26.00
N PHE A 4 -16.95 7.87 25.24
CA PHE A 4 -16.43 8.54 24.06
C PHE A 4 -17.38 8.26 22.87
N LEU A 5 -18.01 9.33 22.41
CA LEU A 5 -18.88 9.35 21.25
C LEU A 5 -18.00 9.57 20.01
N CYS A 6 -17.72 8.52 19.22
CA CYS A 6 -17.12 8.65 17.90
C CYS A 6 -18.20 9.06 16.91
N ILE A 7 -18.12 10.32 16.43
CA ILE A 7 -18.96 10.83 15.35
C ILE A 7 -18.33 10.40 14.03
N LEU A 8 -19.00 9.46 13.36
CA LEU A 8 -18.67 9.02 12.00
C LEU A 8 -19.29 10.01 11.01
N LEU A 9 -18.49 10.85 10.38
CA LEU A 9 -18.93 11.77 9.33
C LEU A 9 -19.13 10.99 8.02
N LEU A 10 -20.39 10.85 7.64
CA LEU A 10 -20.84 10.23 6.39
C LEU A 10 -20.71 11.26 5.26
N ALA A 11 -19.75 11.11 4.37
CA ALA A 11 -19.66 11.90 3.14
C ALA A 11 -20.60 11.34 2.08
N CYS A 12 -21.71 12.06 1.83
CA CYS A 12 -22.60 11.81 0.69
C CYS A 12 -21.95 12.28 -0.60
N VAL A 13 -21.65 11.36 -1.51
CA VAL A 13 -21.26 11.68 -2.88
C VAL A 13 -22.52 11.85 -3.71
N MET A 14 -22.81 13.08 -4.11
CA MET A 14 -23.83 13.42 -5.10
C MET A 14 -23.27 13.17 -6.50
N ILE A 15 -23.87 12.22 -7.22
CA ILE A 15 -23.60 12.02 -8.65
C ILE A 15 -24.56 12.92 -9.42
N THR A 16 -24.03 14.01 -9.99
CA THR A 16 -24.75 14.78 -11.03
C THR A 16 -24.13 14.44 -12.36
N GLY A 17 -24.88 13.74 -13.20
CA GLY A 17 -24.57 13.57 -14.60
C GLY A 17 -24.82 14.86 -15.37
N CYS A 18 -23.92 15.18 -16.30
CA CYS A 18 -24.20 16.06 -17.42
C CYS A 18 -23.49 15.56 -18.67
N GLU A 19 -24.29 15.19 -19.67
CA GLU A 19 -23.84 15.06 -21.06
C GLU A 19 -23.42 16.43 -21.59
N ASN A 20 -22.32 16.51 -22.35
CA ASN A 20 -22.33 17.14 -23.66
C ASN A 20 -21.01 16.93 -24.44
N LYS A 21 -21.20 16.89 -25.73
CA LYS A 21 -20.37 16.56 -26.87
C LYS A 21 -19.23 17.54 -27.19
N GLU A 22 -18.30 16.98 -27.94
CA GLU A 22 -17.59 17.41 -29.15
C GLU A 22 -16.12 17.84 -29.06
N ASN A 23 -15.33 17.00 -29.73
CA ASN A 23 -14.18 17.23 -30.61
C ASN A 23 -12.99 18.08 -30.18
N ALA A 24 -11.85 17.39 -30.04
CA ALA A 24 -10.67 17.68 -30.89
C ALA A 24 -9.56 16.63 -30.66
N SER A 25 -9.03 16.14 -31.75
CA SER A 25 -7.97 15.15 -31.89
C SER A 25 -6.63 15.65 -31.36
N SER A 26 -5.87 14.78 -30.68
CA SER A 26 -4.43 14.68 -30.85
C SER A 26 -3.96 13.29 -30.39
N ASP A 27 -3.42 12.56 -31.37
CA ASP A 27 -2.82 11.24 -31.19
C ASP A 27 -1.66 11.28 -30.19
N VAL A 28 -1.82 10.63 -29.06
CA VAL A 28 -0.71 10.10 -28.27
C VAL A 28 -0.98 8.60 -28.12
N LYS A 29 -0.26 7.81 -28.88
CA LYS A 29 -0.20 6.36 -28.72
C LYS A 29 0.47 6.04 -27.40
N GLU A 30 -0.31 5.88 -26.38
CA GLU A 30 0.11 5.26 -25.13
C GLU A 30 -0.09 3.75 -25.24
N ASN A 31 1.01 3.04 -25.54
CA ASN A 31 1.06 1.59 -25.43
C ASN A 31 1.03 1.18 -23.95
N THR A 32 -0.12 1.24 -23.35
CA THR A 32 -0.42 0.54 -22.10
C THR A 32 -0.98 -0.82 -22.49
N SER A 33 -0.15 -1.86 -22.38
CA SER A 33 -0.63 -3.24 -22.34
C SER A 33 -1.49 -3.41 -21.09
N ASN A 34 -2.76 -3.02 -21.18
CA ASN A 34 -3.79 -3.41 -20.24
C ASN A 34 -4.06 -4.91 -20.46
N GLU A 35 -3.28 -5.77 -19.82
CA GLU A 35 -3.79 -7.08 -19.44
C GLU A 35 -4.93 -6.81 -18.46
N VAL A 36 -6.15 -6.72 -19.00
CA VAL A 36 -7.37 -6.81 -18.23
C VAL A 36 -7.32 -8.19 -17.58
N LYS A 37 -6.90 -8.26 -16.33
CA LYS A 37 -7.06 -9.47 -15.52
C LYS A 37 -8.55 -9.64 -15.34
N ASP A 38 -9.18 -10.39 -16.24
CA ASP A 38 -10.56 -10.81 -16.11
C ASP A 38 -10.75 -11.38 -14.71
N ASN A 39 -11.74 -10.87 -13.98
CA ASN A 39 -12.12 -11.28 -12.64
C ASN A 39 -11.37 -10.65 -11.44
N VAL A 40 -10.76 -9.48 -11.59
CA VAL A 40 -10.21 -8.70 -10.46
C VAL A 40 -11.05 -7.46 -10.22
N LEU A 41 -11.53 -7.28 -8.99
CA LEU A 41 -12.13 -6.04 -8.52
C LEU A 41 -11.01 -5.13 -7.99
N VAL A 42 -10.80 -3.99 -8.62
CA VAL A 42 -9.80 -3.01 -8.17
C VAL A 42 -10.48 -1.98 -7.28
N ILE A 43 -9.96 -1.81 -6.07
CA ILE A 43 -10.43 -0.81 -5.10
C ILE A 43 -9.24 0.10 -4.76
N ASN A 44 -9.34 1.35 -5.17
CA ASN A 44 -8.40 2.39 -4.80
C ASN A 44 -9.05 3.25 -3.71
N SER A 45 -8.46 3.25 -2.53
CA SER A 45 -8.90 4.07 -1.40
C SER A 45 -7.96 5.26 -1.24
N GLU A 46 -8.51 6.43 -1.05
CA GLU A 46 -7.77 7.58 -0.54
C GLU A 46 -7.74 7.48 0.98
N ALA A 47 -6.63 7.85 1.58
CA ALA A 47 -6.50 7.94 3.03
C ALA A 47 -6.23 9.39 3.43
N ASP A 48 -7.10 9.92 4.25
CA ASP A 48 -6.80 11.16 4.97
C ASP A 48 -5.73 10.83 6.03
N THR A 49 -4.57 11.44 5.88
CA THR A 49 -3.46 11.25 6.80
C THR A 49 -3.26 12.51 7.65
N LEU A 50 -2.96 12.31 8.95
CA LEU A 50 -2.64 13.42 9.85
C LEU A 50 -1.35 14.16 9.45
N TYR A 51 -0.50 13.50 8.67
CA TYR A 51 0.82 13.98 8.30
C TYR A 51 0.99 13.99 6.78
N ASN A 52 1.69 15.01 6.28
CA ASN A 52 2.09 15.05 4.87
C ASN A 52 3.31 14.15 4.63
N TYR A 53 3.09 12.89 4.28
CA TYR A 53 4.17 11.94 3.99
C TYR A 53 4.95 12.25 2.70
N ALA A 54 4.44 13.14 1.83
CA ALA A 54 5.20 13.64 0.68
C ALA A 54 6.40 14.50 1.11
N ASP A 55 6.31 15.12 2.29
CA ASP A 55 7.44 15.81 2.89
C ASP A 55 8.44 14.81 3.47
N SER A 56 9.63 14.75 2.86
CA SER A 56 10.68 13.82 3.28
C SER A 56 11.13 14.02 4.73
N SER A 57 11.07 15.24 5.25
CA SER A 57 11.43 15.54 6.65
C SER A 57 10.40 14.97 7.63
N VAL A 58 9.12 15.04 7.27
CA VAL A 58 8.02 14.51 8.07
C VAL A 58 8.10 12.99 8.15
N ILE A 59 8.16 12.30 7.01
CA ILE A 59 8.22 10.83 6.99
C ILE A 59 9.52 10.33 7.64
N TYR A 60 10.65 11.03 7.46
CA TYR A 60 11.91 10.72 8.12
C TYR A 60 11.77 10.83 9.64
N SER A 61 11.17 11.91 10.15
CA SER A 61 11.02 12.11 11.60
C SER A 61 10.15 11.04 12.25
N LEU A 62 9.09 10.64 11.57
CA LEU A 62 8.11 9.66 12.06
C LEU A 62 8.60 8.22 11.99
N ALA A 63 9.52 7.87 11.07
CA ALA A 63 10.04 6.51 10.95
C ALA A 63 10.85 6.12 12.19
N ASP A 64 10.67 4.89 12.65
CA ASP A 64 11.55 4.30 13.67
C ASP A 64 12.84 3.78 13.03
N TYR A 65 12.71 3.23 11.81
CA TYR A 65 13.83 2.71 11.03
C TYR A 65 13.72 3.16 9.57
N ILE A 66 14.86 3.37 8.94
CA ILE A 66 14.98 3.67 7.51
C ILE A 66 16.11 2.85 6.94
N ALA A 67 15.84 2.07 5.92
CA ALA A 67 16.84 1.18 5.34
C ALA A 67 16.65 0.99 3.83
N ILE A 68 17.74 0.66 3.15
CA ILE A 68 17.66 -0.06 1.88
C ILE A 68 17.48 -1.54 2.21
N VAL A 69 16.47 -2.14 1.61
CA VAL A 69 16.17 -3.56 1.75
C VAL A 69 16.07 -4.22 0.38
N LYS A 70 16.34 -5.53 0.33
CA LYS A 70 16.00 -6.39 -0.80
C LYS A 70 14.75 -7.18 -0.42
N ILE A 71 13.69 -7.11 -1.19
CA ILE A 71 12.53 -7.99 -1.01
C ILE A 71 12.94 -9.39 -1.44
N VAL A 72 12.88 -10.35 -0.52
CA VAL A 72 13.26 -11.74 -0.77
C VAL A 72 12.07 -12.55 -1.22
N GLU A 73 10.94 -12.35 -0.53
CA GLU A 73 9.73 -13.14 -0.74
C GLU A 73 8.49 -12.32 -0.38
N ILE A 74 7.47 -12.42 -1.19
CA ILE A 74 6.12 -11.96 -0.88
C ILE A 74 5.30 -13.21 -0.50
N THR A 75 5.19 -13.47 0.80
CA THR A 75 4.56 -14.69 1.32
C THR A 75 3.05 -14.71 1.06
N GLY A 76 2.40 -13.54 1.08
CA GLY A 76 0.97 -13.47 0.78
C GLY A 76 0.29 -12.16 1.17
N VAL A 77 -1.04 -12.21 1.13
CA VAL A 77 -1.92 -11.11 1.55
C VAL A 77 -2.94 -11.66 2.56
N ASP A 78 -3.17 -10.89 3.62
CA ASP A 78 -4.16 -11.22 4.65
C ASP A 78 -5.00 -9.98 4.99
N ASN A 79 -6.17 -10.18 5.59
CA ASN A 79 -7.05 -9.13 6.09
C ASN A 79 -7.53 -9.38 7.52
N TYR A 80 -6.76 -10.15 8.29
CA TYR A 80 -7.09 -10.45 9.68
C TYR A 80 -5.91 -10.10 10.59
N SER A 81 -6.17 -9.30 11.62
CA SER A 81 -5.20 -8.99 12.66
C SER A 81 -5.32 -10.00 13.80
N TYR A 82 -4.29 -10.82 13.99
CA TYR A 82 -4.21 -11.79 15.09
C TYR A 82 -3.90 -11.11 16.44
N ILE A 83 -3.61 -9.82 16.43
CA ILE A 83 -3.37 -9.04 17.65
C ILE A 83 -4.68 -8.49 18.21
N SER A 84 -5.49 -7.85 17.35
CA SER A 84 -6.80 -7.32 17.74
C SER A 84 -7.93 -8.34 17.63
N ASN A 85 -7.70 -9.49 16.98
CA ASN A 85 -8.71 -10.50 16.63
C ASN A 85 -9.85 -9.91 15.79
N GLU A 86 -9.50 -9.04 14.83
CA GLU A 86 -10.46 -8.35 13.99
C GLU A 86 -10.04 -8.39 12.52
N TYR A 87 -11.03 -8.29 11.63
CA TYR A 87 -10.76 -8.04 10.23
C TYR A 87 -10.29 -6.60 10.03
N VAL A 88 -9.28 -6.45 9.17
CA VAL A 88 -8.64 -5.18 8.84
C VAL A 88 -8.56 -5.03 7.32
N LEU A 89 -8.13 -3.85 6.84
CA LEU A 89 -7.80 -3.69 5.44
C LEU A 89 -6.73 -4.71 5.03
N PRO A 90 -6.81 -5.27 3.82
CA PRO A 90 -5.81 -6.18 3.32
C PRO A 90 -4.39 -5.62 3.42
N TYR A 91 -3.47 -6.46 3.81
CA TYR A 91 -2.05 -6.16 3.91
C TYR A 91 -1.21 -7.26 3.27
N THR A 92 -0.19 -6.84 2.52
CA THR A 92 0.83 -7.72 1.98
C THR A 92 1.91 -7.96 3.02
N TYR A 93 2.41 -9.18 3.13
CA TYR A 93 3.48 -9.55 4.05
C TYR A 93 4.49 -10.48 3.40
N GLY A 94 5.71 -10.46 3.91
CA GLY A 94 6.79 -11.28 3.39
C GLY A 94 8.10 -11.04 4.13
N ASN A 95 9.19 -11.44 3.48
CA ASN A 95 10.54 -11.36 4.01
C ASN A 95 11.38 -10.38 3.18
N MET A 96 12.21 -9.60 3.86
CA MET A 96 13.18 -8.70 3.24
C MET A 96 14.51 -8.81 3.94
N THR A 97 15.61 -8.62 3.21
CA THR A 97 16.96 -8.53 3.77
C THR A 97 17.36 -7.08 3.90
N VAL A 98 17.82 -6.67 5.06
CA VAL A 98 18.40 -5.34 5.30
C VAL A 98 19.75 -5.25 4.58
N ILE A 99 19.91 -4.29 3.68
CA ILE A 99 21.13 -4.09 2.91
C ILE A 99 21.95 -2.96 3.53
N LYS A 100 21.30 -1.86 3.89
CA LYS A 100 21.92 -0.70 4.51
C LYS A 100 20.95 0.01 5.44
N SER A 101 21.33 0.23 6.68
CA SER A 101 20.55 0.95 7.68
C SER A 101 20.95 2.43 7.70
N TYR A 102 19.96 3.34 7.68
CA TYR A 102 20.16 4.79 7.76
C TYR A 102 19.61 5.40 9.04
N LYS A 103 18.58 4.79 9.61
CA LYS A 103 17.99 5.20 10.89
C LYS A 103 17.56 3.95 11.66
N GLY A 104 17.74 3.95 12.96
CA GLY A 104 17.49 2.81 13.83
C GLY A 104 18.61 1.77 13.77
N ASN A 105 18.46 0.69 14.51
CA ASN A 105 19.51 -0.33 14.71
C ASN A 105 19.18 -1.63 13.97
N LEU A 106 18.82 -1.55 12.69
CA LEU A 106 18.64 -2.74 11.86
C LEU A 106 20.00 -3.33 11.51
N GLU A 107 20.18 -4.62 11.80
CA GLU A 107 21.40 -5.33 11.42
C GLU A 107 21.44 -5.58 9.91
N GLU A 108 22.51 -5.12 9.26
CA GLU A 108 22.73 -5.35 7.83
C GLU A 108 22.94 -6.85 7.54
N ASN A 109 22.46 -7.29 6.38
CA ASN A 109 22.43 -8.69 5.93
C ASN A 109 21.53 -9.63 6.75
N LYS A 110 20.70 -9.09 7.62
CA LYS A 110 19.68 -9.88 8.34
C LYS A 110 18.37 -9.89 7.59
N SER A 111 17.69 -11.03 7.64
CA SER A 111 16.32 -11.18 7.16
C SER A 111 15.36 -10.74 8.24
N VAL A 112 14.39 -9.91 7.84
CA VAL A 112 13.31 -9.41 8.69
C VAL A 112 11.98 -9.53 7.95
N LYS A 113 10.88 -9.59 8.69
CA LYS A 113 9.53 -9.62 8.12
C LYS A 113 9.03 -8.22 7.85
N PHE A 114 8.24 -8.06 6.80
CA PHE A 114 7.55 -6.82 6.54
C PHE A 114 6.05 -7.01 6.39
N TYR A 115 5.34 -5.95 6.73
CA TYR A 115 3.91 -5.78 6.49
C TYR A 115 3.70 -4.45 5.77
N ARG A 116 2.81 -4.45 4.78
CA ARG A 116 2.43 -3.24 4.05
C ARG A 116 0.96 -3.27 3.74
N LEU A 117 0.27 -2.15 3.98
CA LEU A 117 -1.14 -1.98 3.67
C LEU A 117 -1.38 -2.12 2.16
N GLY A 118 -2.47 -2.81 1.79
CA GLY A 118 -2.86 -3.11 0.42
C GLY A 118 -2.38 -4.46 -0.09
N GLY A 119 -2.88 -4.86 -1.24
CA GLY A 119 -2.55 -6.12 -1.92
C GLY A 119 -3.76 -6.79 -2.54
N SER A 120 -3.51 -7.89 -3.24
CA SER A 120 -4.54 -8.67 -3.94
C SER A 120 -4.91 -9.92 -3.12
N ILE A 121 -6.19 -10.00 -2.72
CA ILE A 121 -6.74 -11.07 -1.88
C ILE A 121 -7.88 -11.76 -2.62
N SER A 122 -8.20 -13.03 -2.31
CA SER A 122 -9.38 -13.66 -2.88
C SER A 122 -10.67 -12.91 -2.50
N TYR A 123 -11.62 -12.84 -3.44
CA TYR A 123 -12.90 -12.15 -3.20
C TYR A 123 -13.63 -12.74 -1.99
N GLU A 124 -13.63 -14.06 -1.85
CA GLU A 124 -14.24 -14.75 -0.72
C GLU A 124 -13.65 -14.29 0.63
N LYS A 125 -12.32 -14.26 0.73
CA LYS A 125 -11.63 -13.84 1.96
C LYS A 125 -11.90 -12.36 2.27
N TYR A 126 -11.89 -11.51 1.26
CA TYR A 126 -12.27 -10.10 1.39
C TYR A 126 -13.70 -9.94 1.89
N TYR A 127 -14.66 -10.60 1.22
CA TYR A 127 -16.09 -10.54 1.55
C TYR A 127 -16.37 -11.03 2.97
N ASN A 128 -15.71 -12.10 3.41
CA ASN A 128 -15.88 -12.64 4.76
C ASN A 128 -15.44 -11.63 5.85
N GLY A 129 -14.48 -10.76 5.54
CA GLY A 129 -14.00 -9.70 6.44
C GLY A 129 -14.91 -8.47 6.52
N LEU A 130 -15.91 -8.35 5.67
CA LEU A 130 -16.80 -7.19 5.65
C LEU A 130 -17.86 -7.28 6.74
N THR A 131 -18.25 -6.11 7.26
CA THR A 131 -19.43 -5.97 8.13
C THR A 131 -20.72 -6.27 7.37
N THR A 132 -21.80 -6.55 8.09
CA THR A 132 -23.14 -6.81 7.48
C THR A 132 -23.57 -5.65 6.56
N GLY A 133 -23.39 -4.41 6.99
CA GLY A 133 -23.78 -3.25 6.17
C GLY A 133 -22.94 -3.07 4.91
N GLU A 134 -21.63 -3.44 4.95
CA GLU A 134 -20.76 -3.43 3.77
C GLU A 134 -21.14 -4.54 2.79
N LYS A 135 -21.45 -5.73 3.29
CA LYS A 135 -21.96 -6.85 2.48
C LYS A 135 -23.25 -6.45 1.75
N GLU A 136 -24.22 -5.89 2.47
CA GLU A 136 -25.46 -5.41 1.88
C GLU A 136 -25.24 -4.37 0.76
N LYS A 137 -24.30 -3.44 0.95
CA LYS A 137 -23.93 -2.46 -0.09
C LYS A 137 -23.34 -3.13 -1.32
N ILE A 138 -22.37 -4.02 -1.12
CA ILE A 138 -21.72 -4.75 -2.22
C ILE A 138 -22.76 -5.60 -2.97
N ASP A 139 -23.59 -6.32 -2.25
CA ASP A 139 -24.63 -7.17 -2.83
C ASP A 139 -25.66 -6.34 -3.60
N SER A 140 -26.02 -5.17 -3.12
CA SER A 140 -26.96 -4.26 -3.81
C SER A 140 -26.43 -3.74 -5.14
N VAL A 141 -25.12 -3.47 -5.22
CA VAL A 141 -24.44 -2.99 -6.45
C VAL A 141 -24.19 -4.16 -7.40
N ASN A 142 -23.93 -5.35 -6.87
CA ASN A 142 -23.49 -6.51 -7.65
C ASN A 142 -24.63 -7.52 -7.92
N LYS A 143 -25.89 -7.17 -7.73
CA LYS A 143 -27.07 -8.09 -7.85
C LYS A 143 -27.04 -9.03 -9.06
N ASN A 144 -26.30 -8.69 -10.12
CA ASN A 144 -26.18 -9.50 -11.34
C ASN A 144 -24.77 -10.08 -11.57
N ASN A 145 -23.79 -9.88 -10.68
CA ASN A 145 -22.37 -10.15 -10.97
C ASN A 145 -21.56 -10.71 -9.79
N LEU A 146 -22.17 -11.24 -8.73
CA LEU A 146 -21.48 -11.76 -7.54
C LEU A 146 -20.40 -12.81 -7.84
N ASN A 147 -20.54 -13.55 -8.94
CA ASN A 147 -19.57 -14.56 -9.36
C ASN A 147 -18.51 -14.04 -10.36
N LYS A 148 -18.48 -12.74 -10.64
CA LYS A 148 -17.58 -12.17 -11.65
C LYS A 148 -16.15 -12.06 -11.14
N TYR A 149 -15.96 -11.75 -9.85
CA TYR A 149 -14.65 -11.46 -9.30
C TYR A 149 -14.09 -12.64 -8.52
N LYS A 150 -12.85 -13.03 -8.83
CA LYS A 150 -12.08 -14.02 -8.06
C LYS A 150 -11.15 -13.36 -7.04
N TYR A 151 -10.71 -12.16 -7.34
CA TYR A 151 -9.77 -11.40 -6.51
C TYR A 151 -10.25 -9.97 -6.33
N VAL A 152 -9.80 -9.38 -5.22
CA VAL A 152 -9.90 -7.94 -4.94
C VAL A 152 -8.49 -7.42 -4.79
N ASP A 153 -8.13 -6.41 -5.57
CA ASP A 153 -6.84 -5.72 -5.49
C ASP A 153 -7.07 -4.35 -4.83
N ILE A 154 -6.52 -4.19 -3.65
CA ILE A 154 -6.74 -3.01 -2.82
C ILE A 154 -5.45 -2.21 -2.73
N SER A 155 -5.53 -0.93 -3.07
CA SER A 155 -4.48 0.04 -2.77
C SER A 155 -5.04 1.18 -1.92
N VAL A 156 -4.19 1.69 -1.03
CA VAL A 156 -4.44 2.90 -0.24
C VAL A 156 -3.38 3.91 -0.66
N GLY A 157 -3.81 5.07 -1.16
CA GLY A 157 -2.95 5.99 -1.89
C GLY A 157 -2.57 5.47 -3.27
N LYS A 158 -1.45 5.94 -3.82
CA LYS A 158 -0.96 5.47 -5.12
C LYS A 158 -0.43 4.04 -5.01
N LYS A 159 -0.81 3.20 -5.97
CA LYS A 159 -0.32 1.84 -6.03
C LYS A 159 1.18 1.82 -6.31
N VAL A 160 1.93 1.15 -5.45
CA VAL A 160 3.35 0.85 -5.65
C VAL A 160 3.52 -0.66 -5.70
N ASP A 161 3.89 -1.19 -6.85
CA ASP A 161 4.13 -2.62 -7.03
C ASP A 161 5.46 -3.01 -6.42
N ILE A 162 5.41 -3.92 -5.44
CA ILE A 162 6.60 -4.53 -4.84
C ILE A 162 6.92 -5.80 -5.62
N LYS A 163 8.20 -5.97 -5.96
CA LYS A 163 8.70 -7.16 -6.68
C LYS A 163 9.81 -7.84 -5.88
N GLU A 164 9.76 -9.15 -5.85
CA GLU A 164 10.85 -9.97 -5.30
C GLU A 164 12.15 -9.69 -6.05
N ASN A 165 13.25 -9.84 -5.33
CA ASN A 165 14.61 -9.60 -5.79
C ASN A 165 14.96 -8.14 -6.16
N ASN A 166 14.03 -7.19 -5.97
CA ASN A 166 14.29 -5.77 -6.15
C ASN A 166 14.67 -5.10 -4.82
N TYR A 167 15.35 -3.96 -4.93
CA TYR A 167 15.81 -3.16 -3.81
C TYR A 167 14.90 -1.94 -3.65
N TYR A 168 14.64 -1.61 -2.38
CA TYR A 168 13.77 -0.49 -2.01
C TYR A 168 14.34 0.28 -0.82
N LEU A 169 14.22 1.59 -0.84
CA LEU A 169 14.27 2.39 0.36
C LEU A 169 12.92 2.25 1.07
N VAL A 170 12.93 1.88 2.34
CA VAL A 170 11.73 1.70 3.15
C VAL A 170 11.78 2.54 4.42
N TYR A 171 10.61 3.07 4.79
CA TYR A 171 10.36 3.73 6.07
C TYR A 171 9.52 2.81 6.92
N LEU A 172 10.02 2.46 8.11
CA LEU A 172 9.48 1.38 8.91
C LEU A 172 9.05 1.85 10.29
N LYS A 173 7.97 1.25 10.76
CA LYS A 173 7.56 1.23 12.15
C LYS A 173 7.91 -0.12 12.76
N GLY A 174 8.54 -0.08 13.94
CA GLY A 174 8.81 -1.29 14.70
C GLY A 174 7.57 -1.79 15.42
N GLY A 175 7.58 -3.09 15.72
CA GLY A 175 6.55 -3.75 16.52
C GLY A 175 5.60 -4.61 15.73
N ASN A 176 4.81 -5.36 16.46
CA ASN A 176 3.82 -6.29 15.92
C ASN A 176 2.62 -5.51 15.38
N VAL A 177 2.44 -5.52 14.07
CA VAL A 177 1.37 -4.76 13.41
C VAL A 177 0.11 -5.62 13.27
N TYR A 178 0.25 -6.86 12.80
CA TYR A 178 -0.89 -7.75 12.54
C TYR A 178 -0.75 -9.13 13.19
N LYS A 179 0.49 -9.58 13.40
CA LYS A 179 0.80 -10.86 14.06
C LYS A 179 1.84 -10.62 15.13
N ASN A 180 1.81 -11.42 16.21
CA ASN A 180 2.83 -11.37 17.24
C ASN A 180 4.08 -12.13 16.76
N GLU A 181 4.94 -11.45 16.03
CA GLU A 181 6.14 -12.01 15.41
C GLU A 181 7.35 -11.15 15.72
N ASP A 182 8.44 -11.80 16.06
CA ASP A 182 9.73 -11.14 16.28
C ASP A 182 10.30 -10.63 14.95
N ASN A 183 11.04 -9.53 14.99
CA ASN A 183 11.68 -8.90 13.83
C ASN A 183 10.71 -8.59 12.67
N ALA A 184 9.52 -8.13 13.01
CA ALA A 184 8.50 -7.72 12.07
C ALA A 184 8.34 -6.19 12.06
N TYR A 185 8.23 -5.61 10.87
CA TYR A 185 8.19 -4.16 10.66
C TYR A 185 7.07 -3.79 9.71
N GLY A 186 6.32 -2.75 10.06
CA GLY A 186 5.32 -2.16 9.16
C GLY A 186 5.95 -1.13 8.23
N ILE A 187 5.81 -1.29 6.91
CA ILE A 187 6.11 -0.21 5.95
C ILE A 187 4.96 0.79 6.06
N PHE A 188 5.25 2.02 6.48
CA PHE A 188 4.26 3.07 6.68
C PHE A 188 4.48 4.24 5.74
N GLY A 189 3.53 5.19 5.69
CA GLY A 189 3.65 6.37 4.83
C GLY A 189 3.14 6.15 3.40
N LEU A 190 2.29 5.14 3.20
CA LEU A 190 1.63 4.82 1.93
C LEU A 190 2.65 4.64 0.78
N GLU A 191 2.43 5.33 -0.36
CA GLU A 191 3.34 5.31 -1.51
C GLU A 191 4.71 5.95 -1.21
N TYR A 192 4.78 6.84 -0.24
CA TYR A 192 6.05 7.51 0.14
C TYR A 192 6.92 6.64 1.04
N GLY A 193 6.33 5.65 1.68
CA GLY A 193 7.01 4.74 2.62
C GLY A 193 7.86 3.66 1.97
N ILE A 194 7.76 3.50 0.65
CA ILE A 194 8.55 2.54 -0.12
C ILE A 194 8.90 3.13 -1.47
N ARG A 195 10.19 3.15 -1.82
CA ARG A 195 10.70 3.74 -3.06
C ARG A 195 11.68 2.78 -3.72
N GLN A 196 11.42 2.41 -4.97
CA GLN A 196 12.31 1.49 -5.69
C GLN A 196 13.69 2.11 -5.90
N VAL A 197 14.75 1.33 -5.68
CA VAL A 197 16.13 1.70 -5.98
C VAL A 197 16.37 1.46 -7.48
N LYS A 198 17.00 2.45 -8.14
CA LYS A 198 17.36 2.36 -9.55
C LYS A 198 18.54 1.40 -9.74
N ASP A 199 18.41 0.51 -10.72
CA ASP A 199 19.47 -0.37 -11.22
C ASP A 199 20.19 -1.20 -10.14
N ASN A 200 19.59 -1.32 -8.95
CA ASN A 200 20.20 -2.00 -7.79
C ASN A 200 21.63 -1.51 -7.45
N ASN A 201 21.98 -0.27 -7.86
CA ASN A 201 23.30 0.31 -7.62
C ASN A 201 23.38 0.91 -6.21
N LEU A 202 24.18 0.30 -5.35
CA LEU A 202 24.36 0.71 -3.96
C LEU A 202 25.47 1.75 -3.74
N ASN A 203 26.26 2.09 -4.77
CA ASN A 203 27.32 3.09 -4.65
C ASN A 203 26.80 4.51 -4.86
N ASN A 204 25.84 4.69 -5.77
CA ASN A 204 25.19 5.97 -6.03
C ASN A 204 23.68 5.74 -6.05
N ILE A 205 23.10 5.70 -4.86
CA ILE A 205 21.71 5.30 -4.69
C ILE A 205 20.78 6.41 -5.17
N GLU A 206 20.02 6.10 -6.23
CA GLU A 206 18.86 6.85 -6.66
C GLU A 206 17.58 6.05 -6.36
N VAL A 207 16.54 6.73 -5.89
CA VAL A 207 15.27 6.14 -5.53
C VAL A 207 14.13 6.80 -6.31
N LEU A 208 13.12 6.01 -6.64
CA LEU A 208 11.96 6.48 -7.38
C LEU A 208 11.13 7.43 -6.51
N ASN A 209 10.87 8.62 -7.02
CA ASN A 209 9.82 9.47 -6.48
C ASN A 209 8.48 9.03 -7.08
N ASN A 210 7.59 8.51 -6.26
CA ASN A 210 6.33 7.90 -6.70
C ASN A 210 5.30 8.92 -7.20
N ASP A 211 5.52 10.22 -7.01
CA ASP A 211 4.67 11.27 -7.57
C ASP A 211 5.10 11.68 -8.96
N SER A 212 6.38 12.04 -9.09
CA SER A 212 6.93 12.53 -10.35
C SER A 212 7.38 11.43 -11.30
N LEU A 213 7.43 10.16 -10.83
CA LEU A 213 7.96 8.99 -11.53
C LEU A 213 9.40 9.19 -12.02
N LYS A 214 10.18 10.03 -11.31
CA LYS A 214 11.59 10.29 -11.60
C LYS A 214 12.47 9.76 -10.49
N TYR A 215 13.67 9.33 -10.85
CA TYR A 215 14.67 8.96 -9.87
C TYR A 215 15.36 10.19 -9.29
N GLU A 216 15.59 10.19 -7.99
CA GLU A 216 16.27 11.24 -7.25
C GLU A 216 17.29 10.65 -6.29
N SER A 217 18.35 11.42 -5.97
CA SER A 217 19.37 10.96 -5.03
C SER A 217 18.75 10.69 -3.66
N ILE A 218 19.15 9.58 -3.04
CA ILE A 218 18.72 9.20 -1.70
C ILE A 218 18.97 10.30 -0.66
N SER A 219 20.02 11.11 -0.81
CA SER A 219 20.34 12.23 0.08
C SER A 219 19.26 13.32 0.13
N ARG A 220 18.34 13.35 -0.83
CA ARG A 220 17.21 14.28 -0.82
C ARG A 220 16.05 13.79 0.02
N VAL A 221 15.94 12.49 0.23
CA VAL A 221 14.80 11.84 0.90
C VAL A 221 15.11 11.34 2.31
N ILE A 222 16.38 11.16 2.65
CA ILE A 222 16.84 10.86 4.01
C ILE A 222 17.58 12.09 4.57
N LYS A 223 16.89 12.92 5.33
CA LYS A 223 17.45 14.16 5.90
C LYS A 223 17.27 14.18 7.40
#